data_4892f0de66fc4e5bae67962f423ced33
#
_entry.id   4892f0de66fc4e5bae67962f423ced33
#
_cell.length_a   1.000
_cell.length_b   1.000
_cell.length_c   1.000
_cell.angle_alpha   90.00
_cell.angle_beta   90.00
_cell.angle_gamma   90.00
#
_symmetry.space_group_name_H-M   'P 1'
#
loop_
_entity.id
_entity.type
_entity.pdbx_description
1 polymer ?
#
loop_
_entity_poly.entity_id
_entity_poly.type
_entity_poly.pdbx_seq_one_letter_code
_entity_poly.pdbx_strand_id
1 'polypeptide(L)'
;MTILKGTRDNFFSLIKEGITLAYFFNPETEECQTTRANLESIEKNIKKDIKFVEINVNEEKKVVDKFPIDIFPTIILFKNGKILKSKIGGQPKSQLTQFISPFN
;
A
#
# COMPACT_ATOMS: atom_id res chain seq x y z
N MET A 1 4.92 4.10 -14.53
CA MET A 1 4.32 3.08 -13.66
C MET A 1 3.13 3.65 -12.93
N THR A 2 2.29 2.80 -12.42
CA THR A 2 1.04 3.23 -11.80
C THR A 2 0.82 2.50 -10.48
N ILE A 3 0.01 3.13 -9.63
CA ILE A 3 -0.50 2.44 -8.45
C ILE A 3 -1.72 1.64 -8.91
N LEU A 4 -1.66 0.33 -8.75
CA LEU A 4 -2.71 -0.58 -9.20
C LEU A 4 -3.88 -0.56 -8.23
N LYS A 5 -5.09 -0.73 -8.76
CA LYS A 5 -6.28 -0.82 -7.91
C LYS A 5 -6.47 -2.25 -7.43
N GLY A 6 -6.40 -2.44 -6.11
CA GLY A 6 -6.64 -3.74 -5.49
C GLY A 6 -8.12 -3.95 -5.20
N THR A 7 -8.64 -5.09 -5.61
CA THR A 7 -10.03 -5.49 -5.37
C THR A 7 -10.05 -6.88 -4.76
N ARG A 8 -11.21 -7.32 -4.29
CA ARG A 8 -11.34 -8.68 -3.77
C ARG A 8 -10.98 -9.74 -4.81
N ASP A 9 -11.13 -9.40 -6.09
CA ASP A 9 -10.88 -10.37 -7.17
C ASP A 9 -9.40 -10.47 -7.54
N ASN A 10 -8.61 -9.43 -7.34
CA ASN A 10 -7.21 -9.42 -7.78
C ASN A 10 -6.18 -9.27 -6.67
N PHE A 11 -6.58 -8.83 -5.47
CA PHE A 11 -5.63 -8.46 -4.43
C PHE A 11 -4.66 -9.61 -4.07
N PHE A 12 -5.21 -10.78 -3.80
CA PHE A 12 -4.38 -11.90 -3.36
C PHE A 12 -3.47 -12.43 -4.46
N SER A 13 -3.87 -12.30 -5.73
CA SER A 13 -3.00 -12.57 -6.87
C SER A 13 -1.87 -11.56 -6.96
N LEU A 14 -2.18 -10.28 -6.75
CA LEU A 14 -1.19 -9.19 -6.87
C LEU A 14 -0.07 -9.30 -5.84
N ILE A 15 -0.39 -9.70 -4.61
CA ILE A 15 0.62 -9.78 -3.55
C ILE A 15 1.39 -11.11 -3.55
N LYS A 16 0.97 -12.09 -4.34
CA LYS A 16 1.46 -13.47 -4.27
C LYS A 16 2.95 -13.59 -4.53
N GLU A 17 3.50 -12.81 -5.45
CA GLU A 17 4.90 -12.89 -5.83
C GLU A 17 5.58 -11.54 -5.76
N GLY A 18 6.83 -11.55 -5.29
CA GLY A 18 7.66 -10.35 -5.22
C GLY A 18 7.26 -9.43 -4.09
N ILE A 19 7.72 -8.19 -4.20
CA ILE A 19 7.46 -7.15 -3.18
C ILE A 19 6.27 -6.31 -3.62
N THR A 20 5.31 -6.13 -2.72
CA THR A 20 4.12 -5.32 -2.95
C THR A 20 3.90 -4.39 -1.77
N LEU A 21 3.78 -3.10 -2.05
CA LEU A 21 3.34 -2.12 -1.07
C LEU A 21 1.84 -1.95 -1.24
N ALA A 22 1.07 -2.36 -0.25
CA ALA A 22 -0.39 -2.23 -0.25
C ALA A 22 -0.80 -1.06 0.62
N TYR A 23 -1.55 -0.14 0.02
CA TYR A 23 -2.00 1.09 0.65
C TYR A 23 -3.51 1.01 0.88
N PHE A 24 -3.91 0.92 2.16
CA PHE A 24 -5.31 0.84 2.56
C PHE A 24 -5.78 2.22 2.96
N PHE A 25 -6.79 2.74 2.28
CA PHE A 25 -7.17 4.13 2.46
C PHE A 25 -8.68 4.35 2.52
N ASN A 26 -9.07 5.39 3.26
CA ASN A 26 -10.41 5.95 3.21
C ASN A 26 -10.36 7.17 2.29
N PRO A 27 -11.10 7.17 1.17
CA PRO A 27 -10.99 8.26 0.18
C PRO A 27 -11.49 9.61 0.69
N GLU A 28 -12.20 9.62 1.81
CA GLU A 28 -12.80 10.85 2.35
C GLU A 28 -11.86 11.59 3.30
N THR A 29 -10.74 11.01 3.70
CA THR A 29 -9.83 11.67 4.65
C THR A 29 -8.69 12.39 3.93
N GLU A 30 -8.36 13.58 4.43
CA GLU A 30 -7.26 14.38 3.90
C GLU A 30 -5.92 13.69 4.10
N GLU A 31 -5.74 13.05 5.25
CA GLU A 31 -4.52 12.33 5.56
C GLU A 31 -4.23 11.22 4.55
N CYS A 32 -5.28 10.51 4.12
CA CYS A 32 -5.13 9.48 3.08
C CYS A 32 -4.77 10.10 1.74
N GLN A 33 -5.37 11.22 1.38
CA GLN A 33 -5.06 11.91 0.13
C GLN A 33 -3.62 12.39 0.08
N THR A 34 -3.12 12.94 1.17
CA THR A 34 -1.73 13.40 1.27
C THR A 34 -0.76 12.23 1.17
N THR A 35 -1.04 11.15 1.87
CA THR A 35 -0.19 9.95 1.82
C THR A 35 -0.17 9.37 0.41
N ARG A 36 -1.29 9.37 -0.28
CA ARG A 36 -1.36 8.86 -1.66
C ARG A 36 -0.50 9.70 -2.60
N ALA A 37 -0.53 11.01 -2.45
CA ALA A 37 0.32 11.90 -3.26
C ALA A 37 1.80 11.60 -3.02
N ASN A 38 2.18 11.34 -1.77
CA ASN A 38 3.55 10.98 -1.42
C ASN A 38 3.94 9.64 -2.04
N LEU A 39 3.02 8.66 -2.03
CA LEU A 39 3.25 7.35 -2.66
C LEU A 39 3.46 7.49 -4.17
N GLU A 40 2.65 8.30 -4.84
CA GLU A 40 2.83 8.57 -6.27
C GLU A 40 4.21 9.15 -6.55
N SER A 41 4.65 10.06 -5.70
CA SER A 41 5.94 10.71 -5.88
C SER A 41 7.10 9.74 -5.77
N ILE A 42 7.08 8.84 -4.78
CA ILE A 42 8.17 7.88 -4.62
C ILE A 42 8.10 6.76 -5.64
N GLU A 43 6.91 6.38 -6.08
CA GLU A 43 6.72 5.32 -7.06
C GLU A 43 7.42 5.64 -8.38
N LYS A 44 7.45 6.90 -8.76
CA LYS A 44 8.12 7.35 -9.98
C LYS A 44 9.62 7.10 -9.97
N ASN A 45 10.22 6.95 -8.79
CA ASN A 45 11.67 6.79 -8.62
C ASN A 45 12.05 5.36 -8.21
N ILE A 46 11.10 4.43 -8.28
CA ILE A 46 11.37 3.03 -7.94
C ILE A 46 12.22 2.40 -9.03
N LYS A 47 13.32 1.77 -8.62
CA LYS A 47 14.29 1.13 -9.52
C LYS A 47 14.15 -0.38 -9.56
N LYS A 48 13.54 -0.97 -8.54
CA LYS A 48 13.32 -2.41 -8.46
C LYS A 48 11.86 -2.74 -8.76
N ASP A 49 11.60 -4.01 -8.91
CA ASP A 49 10.24 -4.49 -9.25
C ASP A 49 9.36 -4.54 -8.01
N ILE A 50 8.91 -3.37 -7.57
CA ILE A 50 7.98 -3.23 -6.44
C ILE A 50 6.63 -2.82 -6.99
N LYS A 51 5.60 -3.61 -6.69
CA LYS A 51 4.23 -3.25 -7.05
C LYS A 51 3.65 -2.34 -5.98
N PHE A 52 2.91 -1.32 -6.42
CA PHE A 52 2.13 -0.46 -5.55
C PHE A 52 0.66 -0.74 -5.83
N VAL A 53 -0.08 -1.10 -4.79
CA VAL A 53 -1.50 -1.45 -4.89
C VAL A 53 -2.28 -0.62 -3.89
N GLU A 54 -3.37 0.03 -4.33
CA GLU A 54 -4.23 0.78 -3.43
C GLU A 54 -5.56 0.07 -3.22
N ILE A 55 -6.05 0.06 -1.99
CA ILE A 55 -7.28 -0.61 -1.61
C ILE A 55 -8.20 0.40 -0.92
N ASN A 56 -9.35 0.67 -1.54
CA ASN A 56 -10.38 1.53 -0.96
C ASN A 56 -11.13 0.72 0.10
N VAL A 57 -10.99 1.11 1.37
CA VAL A 57 -11.56 0.31 2.47
C VAL A 57 -13.09 0.33 2.50
N ASN A 58 -13.71 1.34 1.90
CA ASN A 58 -15.17 1.41 1.83
C ASN A 58 -15.75 0.47 0.77
N GLU A 59 -14.98 0.20 -0.28
CA GLU A 59 -15.40 -0.66 -1.39
C GLU A 59 -14.97 -2.12 -1.21
N GLU A 60 -13.83 -2.34 -0.55
CA GLU A 60 -13.19 -3.66 -0.51
C GLU A 60 -13.15 -4.25 0.90
N LYS A 61 -14.29 -4.27 1.58
CA LYS A 61 -14.37 -4.77 2.96
C LYS A 61 -13.89 -6.22 3.10
N LYS A 62 -14.12 -7.03 2.09
CA LYS A 62 -13.69 -8.44 2.12
C LYS A 62 -12.18 -8.59 2.13
N VAL A 63 -11.47 -7.66 1.50
CA VAL A 63 -10.00 -7.64 1.57
C VAL A 63 -9.56 -7.16 2.95
N VAL A 64 -10.12 -6.04 3.41
CA VAL A 64 -9.75 -5.42 4.68
C VAL A 64 -9.98 -6.37 5.85
N ASP A 65 -11.07 -7.13 5.83
CA ASP A 65 -11.43 -8.06 6.91
C ASP A 65 -10.42 -9.20 7.11
N LYS A 66 -9.54 -9.43 6.12
CA LYS A 66 -8.50 -10.44 6.22
C LYS A 66 -7.28 -9.97 7.01
N PHE A 67 -7.23 -8.70 7.39
CA PHE A 67 -6.09 -8.11 8.06
C PHE A 67 -6.53 -7.37 9.32
N PRO A 68 -5.67 -7.28 10.35
CA PRO A 68 -6.02 -6.56 11.58
C PRO A 68 -5.81 -5.06 11.40
N ILE A 69 -6.57 -4.46 10.47
CA ILE A 69 -6.48 -3.03 10.12
C ILE A 69 -7.75 -2.33 10.57
N ASP A 70 -7.60 -1.26 11.37
CA ASP A 70 -8.73 -0.45 11.81
C ASP A 70 -8.45 1.05 11.75
N ILE A 71 -7.23 1.44 11.40
CA ILE A 71 -6.83 2.85 11.25
C ILE A 71 -6.35 3.06 9.82
N PHE A 72 -6.78 4.16 9.20
CA PHE A 72 -6.44 4.46 7.80
C PHE A 72 -5.88 5.87 7.68
N PRO A 73 -4.83 6.08 6.84
CA PRO A 73 -4.23 5.05 5.99
C PRO A 73 -3.35 4.07 6.76
N THR A 74 -3.23 2.87 6.24
CA THR A 74 -2.25 1.89 6.70
C THR A 74 -1.56 1.35 5.48
N ILE A 75 -0.23 1.21 5.54
CA ILE A 75 0.52 0.56 4.48
C ILE A 75 1.11 -0.74 4.99
N ILE A 76 1.03 -1.77 4.15
CA ILE A 76 1.59 -3.09 4.45
C ILE A 76 2.52 -3.46 3.31
N LEU A 77 3.72 -3.89 3.66
CA LEU A 77 4.68 -4.39 2.68
C LEU A 77 4.63 -5.91 2.69
N PHE A 78 4.31 -6.50 1.54
CA PHE A 78 4.24 -7.94 1.36
C PHE A 78 5.44 -8.44 0.59
N LYS A 79 5.88 -9.63 0.93
CA LYS A 79 6.87 -10.37 0.15
C LYS A 79 6.33 -11.77 -0.09
N ASN A 80 6.10 -12.12 -1.36
CA ASN A 80 5.60 -13.42 -1.76
C ASN A 80 4.34 -13.82 -0.97
N GLY A 81 3.41 -12.87 -0.82
CA GLY A 81 2.13 -13.09 -0.17
C GLY A 81 2.13 -12.96 1.34
N LYS A 82 3.28 -12.74 1.96
CA LYS A 82 3.39 -12.65 3.42
C LYS A 82 3.71 -11.22 3.86
N ILE A 83 3.16 -10.81 4.99
CA ILE A 83 3.43 -9.50 5.56
C ILE A 83 4.87 -9.44 6.06
N LEU A 84 5.64 -8.46 5.57
CA LEU A 84 6.98 -8.17 6.09
C LEU A 84 6.93 -7.14 7.21
N LYS A 85 6.23 -6.04 6.96
CA LYS A 85 6.11 -4.93 7.92
C LYS A 85 4.96 -4.03 7.51
N SER A 86 4.55 -3.17 8.44
CA SER A 86 3.45 -2.24 8.20
C SER A 86 3.72 -0.91 8.89
N LYS A 87 3.01 0.14 8.45
CA LYS A 87 2.97 1.44 9.12
C LYS A 87 1.53 1.91 9.17
N ILE A 88 1.14 2.44 10.33
CA ILE A 88 -0.20 2.94 10.58
C ILE A 88 -0.17 4.47 10.55
N GLY A 89 -1.17 5.06 9.89
CA GLY A 89 -1.33 6.51 9.83
C GLY A 89 -0.65 7.13 8.64
N GLY A 90 -0.87 8.44 8.47
CA GLY A 90 -0.30 9.20 7.37
C GLY A 90 1.21 9.24 7.44
N GLN A 91 1.85 9.16 6.27
CA GLN A 91 3.30 9.07 6.19
C GLN A 91 3.86 10.17 5.30
N PRO A 92 4.83 10.94 5.79
CA PRO A 92 5.57 11.85 4.93
C PRO A 92 6.45 11.08 3.95
N LYS A 93 6.82 11.74 2.87
CA LYS A 93 7.59 11.12 1.79
C LYS A 93 8.88 10.48 2.29
N SER A 94 9.59 11.12 3.23
CA SER A 94 10.84 10.60 3.78
C SER A 94 10.64 9.26 4.50
N GLN A 95 9.54 9.12 5.23
CA GLN A 95 9.23 7.88 5.95
C GLN A 95 8.87 6.75 4.97
N LEU A 96 8.13 7.07 3.92
CA LEU A 96 7.80 6.10 2.88
C LEU A 96 9.06 5.64 2.15
N THR A 97 9.95 6.56 1.84
CA THR A 97 11.22 6.25 1.20
C THR A 97 12.06 5.30 2.06
N GLN A 98 12.15 5.57 3.35
CA GLN A 98 12.86 4.68 4.28
C GLN A 98 12.20 3.30 4.38
N PHE A 99 10.88 3.28 4.34
CA PHE A 99 10.11 2.04 4.47
C PHE A 99 10.43 1.05 3.34
N ILE A 100 10.61 1.55 2.13
CA ILE A 100 10.85 0.71 0.96
C ILE A 100 12.32 0.59 0.56
N SER A 101 13.20 1.45 1.12
CA SER A 101 14.59 1.51 0.68
C SER A 101 15.35 0.18 0.74
N PRO A 102 15.12 -0.70 1.74
CA PRO A 102 15.81 -2.00 1.75
C PRO A 102 15.49 -2.88 0.54
N PHE A 103 14.39 -2.61 -0.16
CA PHE A 103 13.89 -3.43 -1.26
C PHE A 103 14.00 -2.74 -2.61
N ASN A 104 14.48 -1.51 -2.63
CA ASN A 104 14.63 -0.72 -3.85
C ASN A 104 16.12 -0.65 -4.32
#